data_d4281f95f0ddb4edbc8427ff281c17fa
#
_entry.id   d4281f95f0ddb4edbc8427ff281c17fa
#
_cell.length_a   1.000
_cell.length_b   1.000
_cell.length_c   1.000
_cell.angle_alpha   90.00
_cell.angle_beta   90.00
_cell.angle_gamma   90.00
#
_symmetry.space_group_name_H-M   'P 1'
#
loop_
_entity.id
_entity.type
_entity.pdbx_description
1 polymer ?
#
loop_
_entity_poly.entity_id
_entity_poly.type
_entity_poly.pdbx_seq_one_letter_code
_entity_poly.pdbx_strand_id
1 'polypeptide(L)'
;LWRPFVVKISKQDRVTAIESGLNPVPNKKAHKLSNQAMKISFSAIACFFDYLTVENYALSNYIPAIRKQSPYLVRGATQKNIKRLSQAQWRCVLDTTSRTADQDPRNERTLFIIAMLKSLYLRVSELSERPNWMPIWNHFWSDHDGNNWFKVFGKGNKIRDVSVPNALIPYIERYKNYRQENDHSFNANSALVTKIRGVGGMSSRQIRRIVQDNFNAAYVHMRTLGFREDAESLKSASTHWLRHTGASQDISIRP
;
A
#
# COMPACT_ATOMS: atom_id res chain seq x y z
N LEU A 1 -27.73 9.26 25.55
CA LEU A 1 -26.90 8.14 25.08
C LEU A 1 -26.59 8.33 23.59
N TRP A 2 -25.52 9.02 23.30
CA TRP A 2 -25.09 9.28 21.93
C TRP A 2 -24.43 8.02 21.36
N ARG A 3 -25.03 7.43 20.34
CA ARG A 3 -24.45 6.33 19.58
C ARG A 3 -23.96 6.89 18.25
N PRO A 4 -22.66 6.93 17.97
CA PRO A 4 -22.15 7.37 16.68
C PRO A 4 -22.42 6.28 15.63
N PHE A 5 -23.46 6.46 14.84
CA PHE A 5 -23.74 5.61 13.69
C PHE A 5 -23.13 6.26 12.44
N VAL A 6 -22.13 5.62 11.88
CA VAL A 6 -21.70 5.92 10.52
C VAL A 6 -22.39 4.91 9.61
N VAL A 7 -23.42 5.36 8.91
CA VAL A 7 -24.09 4.54 7.89
C VAL A 7 -23.19 4.51 6.66
N LYS A 8 -22.48 3.40 6.44
CA LYS A 8 -21.76 3.16 5.19
C LYS A 8 -22.73 2.47 4.22
N ILE A 9 -23.05 3.15 3.13
CA ILE A 9 -23.68 2.54 1.97
C ILE A 9 -22.63 1.70 1.26
N SER A 10 -22.96 0.44 0.93
CA SER A 10 -22.02 -0.40 0.19
C SER A 10 -21.72 0.22 -1.18
N LYS A 11 -20.54 -0.07 -1.74
CA LYS A 11 -20.14 0.46 -3.05
C LYS A 11 -21.09 -0.03 -4.16
N GLN A 12 -21.64 -1.22 -3.99
CA GLN A 12 -22.59 -1.86 -4.89
C GLN A 12 -23.95 -1.20 -4.85
N ASP A 13 -24.47 -0.93 -3.65
CA ASP A 13 -25.76 -0.24 -3.45
C ASP A 13 -25.73 1.19 -3.98
N ARG A 14 -24.56 1.87 -3.93
CA ARG A 14 -24.37 3.20 -4.53
C ARG A 14 -24.45 3.16 -6.06
N VAL A 15 -23.81 2.18 -6.68
CA VAL A 15 -23.82 2.04 -8.16
C VAL A 15 -25.24 1.75 -8.61
N THR A 16 -25.92 0.79 -8.01
CA THR A 16 -27.31 0.43 -8.37
C THR A 16 -28.27 1.58 -8.14
N ALA A 17 -28.11 2.37 -7.08
CA ALA A 17 -28.97 3.53 -6.82
C ALA A 17 -28.73 4.67 -7.83
N ILE A 18 -27.47 4.89 -8.23
CA ILE A 18 -27.13 5.89 -9.27
C ILE A 18 -27.71 5.46 -10.63
N GLU A 19 -27.58 4.19 -10.99
CA GLU A 19 -28.11 3.64 -12.24
C GLU A 19 -29.65 3.67 -12.29
N SER A 20 -30.33 3.55 -11.15
CA SER A 20 -31.77 3.63 -11.05
C SER A 20 -32.33 5.05 -10.83
N GLY A 21 -31.46 6.08 -10.78
CA GLY A 21 -31.88 7.47 -10.54
C GLY A 21 -32.41 7.73 -9.12
N LEU A 22 -32.25 6.80 -8.20
CA LEU A 22 -32.69 6.90 -6.80
C LEU A 22 -31.54 7.38 -5.92
N ASN A 23 -31.86 8.28 -4.97
CA ASN A 23 -30.90 8.58 -3.91
C ASN A 23 -30.63 7.31 -3.09
N PRO A 24 -29.36 6.91 -2.91
CA PRO A 24 -29.03 5.70 -2.19
C PRO A 24 -29.55 5.76 -0.75
N VAL A 25 -30.55 4.95 -0.44
CA VAL A 25 -31.08 4.81 0.92
C VAL A 25 -30.05 4.06 1.75
N PRO A 26 -29.63 4.59 2.91
CA PRO A 26 -28.70 3.89 3.78
C PRO A 26 -29.29 2.54 4.19
N ASN A 27 -28.58 1.45 3.92
CA ASN A 27 -28.99 0.12 4.36
C ASN A 27 -29.11 0.14 5.92
N LYS A 28 -30.28 -0.18 6.44
CA LYS A 28 -30.62 -0.09 7.88
C LYS A 28 -29.82 -1.03 8.81
N LYS A 29 -28.89 -1.82 8.27
CA LYS A 29 -27.93 -2.55 9.11
C LYS A 29 -26.95 -1.57 9.71
N ALA A 30 -27.20 -1.17 10.95
CA ALA A 30 -26.31 -0.33 11.75
C ALA A 30 -24.91 -0.98 11.83
N HIS A 31 -23.97 -0.48 11.05
CA HIS A 31 -22.57 -0.92 11.12
C HIS A 31 -21.96 -0.33 12.38
N LYS A 32 -21.60 -1.19 13.34
CA LYS A 32 -20.78 -0.79 14.49
C LYS A 32 -19.42 -0.33 13.99
N LEU A 33 -18.93 0.78 14.54
CA LEU A 33 -17.54 1.18 14.30
C LEU A 33 -16.59 0.06 14.73
N SER A 34 -15.56 -0.19 13.91
CA SER A 34 -14.52 -1.13 14.33
C SER A 34 -13.82 -0.63 15.59
N ASN A 35 -13.30 -1.54 16.40
CA ASN A 35 -12.51 -1.19 17.60
C ASN A 35 -11.36 -0.23 17.27
N GLN A 36 -10.72 -0.41 16.10
CA GLN A 36 -9.66 0.50 15.63
C GLN A 36 -10.20 1.89 15.27
N ALA A 37 -11.35 1.97 14.62
CA ALA A 37 -11.98 3.26 14.31
C ALA A 37 -12.36 4.01 15.60
N MET A 38 -12.91 3.32 16.58
CA MET A 38 -13.19 3.91 17.91
C MET A 38 -11.92 4.41 18.60
N LYS A 39 -10.83 3.64 18.58
CA LYS A 39 -9.54 4.08 19.14
C LYS A 39 -9.02 5.35 18.49
N ILE A 40 -9.16 5.47 17.17
CA ILE A 40 -8.77 6.67 16.41
C ILE A 40 -9.65 7.85 16.79
N SER A 41 -10.99 7.66 16.88
CA SER A 41 -11.92 8.71 17.31
C SER A 41 -11.59 9.22 18.71
N PHE A 42 -11.36 8.33 19.68
CA PHE A 42 -10.94 8.74 21.02
C PHE A 42 -9.61 9.49 21.01
N SER A 43 -8.66 9.09 20.18
CA SER A 43 -7.38 9.81 20.06
C SER A 43 -7.55 11.20 19.47
N ALA A 44 -8.39 11.36 18.43
CA ALA A 44 -8.66 12.66 17.84
C ALA A 44 -9.37 13.60 18.81
N ILE A 45 -10.38 13.09 19.56
CA ILE A 45 -11.09 13.86 20.58
C ILE A 45 -10.12 14.24 21.74
N ALA A 46 -9.26 13.32 22.17
CA ALA A 46 -8.27 13.61 23.20
C ALA A 46 -7.32 14.75 22.77
N CYS A 47 -6.77 14.71 21.55
CA CYS A 47 -5.94 15.80 21.02
C CYS A 47 -6.70 17.13 20.97
N PHE A 48 -7.98 17.12 20.65
CA PHE A 48 -8.81 18.33 20.66
C PHE A 48 -8.98 18.88 22.07
N PHE A 49 -9.27 18.03 23.06
CA PHE A 49 -9.38 18.45 24.46
C PHE A 49 -8.02 18.88 25.06
N ASP A 50 -6.90 18.27 24.64
CA ASP A 50 -5.57 18.76 25.00
C ASP A 50 -5.38 20.20 24.51
N TYR A 51 -5.75 20.50 23.26
CA TYR A 51 -5.71 21.87 22.72
C TYR A 51 -6.61 22.81 23.53
N LEU A 52 -7.87 22.45 23.80
CA LEU A 52 -8.78 23.28 24.60
C LEU A 52 -8.23 23.55 26.01
N THR A 53 -7.50 22.61 26.61
CA THR A 53 -6.88 22.75 27.93
C THR A 53 -5.71 23.73 27.86
N VAL A 54 -4.88 23.65 26.82
CA VAL A 54 -3.76 24.57 26.58
C VAL A 54 -4.25 26.00 26.38
N GLU A 55 -5.35 26.17 25.64
CA GLU A 55 -5.96 27.49 25.36
C GLU A 55 -6.89 27.99 26.48
N ASN A 56 -6.94 27.29 27.62
CA ASN A 56 -7.80 27.61 28.78
C ASN A 56 -9.32 27.60 28.51
N TYR A 57 -9.78 26.93 27.46
CA TYR A 57 -11.21 26.71 27.19
C TYR A 57 -11.79 25.51 27.99
N ALA A 58 -10.92 24.62 28.49
CA ALA A 58 -11.30 23.49 29.34
C ALA A 58 -10.33 23.37 30.51
N LEU A 59 -10.83 22.98 31.68
CA LEU A 59 -10.03 22.81 32.89
C LEU A 59 -9.08 21.60 32.81
N SER A 60 -9.52 20.55 32.11
CA SER A 60 -8.73 19.32 31.95
C SER A 60 -9.23 18.45 30.82
N ASN A 61 -8.39 17.52 30.36
CA ASN A 61 -8.76 16.52 29.38
C ASN A 61 -9.24 15.22 30.07
N TYR A 62 -10.55 15.00 30.10
CA TYR A 62 -11.18 13.79 30.67
C TYR A 62 -11.23 12.61 29.69
N ILE A 63 -10.91 12.80 28.42
CA ILE A 63 -11.07 11.76 27.39
C ILE A 63 -10.22 10.51 27.65
N PRO A 64 -8.96 10.59 28.17
CA PRO A 64 -8.19 9.41 28.55
C PRO A 64 -8.89 8.54 29.61
N ALA A 65 -9.52 9.17 30.61
CA ALA A 65 -10.26 8.46 31.66
C ALA A 65 -11.53 7.78 31.08
N ILE A 66 -12.32 8.50 30.27
CA ILE A 66 -13.50 7.97 29.57
C ILE A 66 -13.11 6.81 28.67
N ARG A 67 -12.01 6.93 27.91
CA ARG A 67 -11.47 5.87 27.07
C ARG A 67 -11.11 4.63 27.88
N LYS A 68 -10.51 4.81 29.06
CA LYS A 68 -10.13 3.70 29.96
C LYS A 68 -11.36 2.95 30.49
N GLN A 69 -12.49 3.61 30.68
CA GLN A 69 -13.72 3.02 31.22
C GLN A 69 -14.73 2.59 30.14
N SER A 70 -14.49 2.96 28.89
CA SER A 70 -15.46 2.70 27.79
C SER A 70 -15.70 1.21 27.59
N PRO A 71 -16.98 0.75 27.68
CA PRO A 71 -17.35 -0.64 27.41
C PRO A 71 -17.29 -0.99 25.91
N TYR A 72 -17.19 0.02 25.04
CA TYR A 72 -17.15 -0.17 23.59
C TYR A 72 -15.75 -0.48 23.05
N LEU A 73 -14.72 -0.30 23.85
CA LEU A 73 -13.34 -0.61 23.48
C LEU A 73 -12.96 -2.00 23.98
N VAL A 74 -12.83 -2.92 23.04
CA VAL A 74 -12.32 -4.25 23.36
C VAL A 74 -10.86 -4.11 23.81
N ARG A 75 -10.59 -4.52 25.06
CA ARG A 75 -9.25 -4.63 25.65
C ARG A 75 -8.76 -6.05 25.46
N GLY A 76 -7.55 -6.18 25.10
CA GLY A 76 -6.90 -7.48 24.88
C GLY A 76 -5.96 -7.41 23.67
N ALA A 77 -4.91 -8.21 23.74
CA ALA A 77 -4.01 -8.39 22.62
C ALA A 77 -4.76 -9.20 21.55
N THR A 78 -5.36 -8.54 20.58
CA THR A 78 -5.74 -9.21 19.34
C THR A 78 -4.44 -9.61 18.67
N GLN A 79 -4.15 -10.90 18.62
CA GLN A 79 -3.01 -11.43 17.88
C GLN A 79 -3.17 -10.93 16.43
N LYS A 80 -2.38 -9.95 16.04
CA LYS A 80 -2.39 -9.42 14.69
C LYS A 80 -1.65 -10.44 13.81
N ASN A 81 -2.39 -11.28 13.14
CA ASN A 81 -1.78 -12.07 12.07
C ASN A 81 -1.14 -11.12 11.08
N ILE A 82 0.17 -11.26 10.90
CA ILE A 82 0.91 -10.47 9.92
C ILE A 82 0.41 -10.89 8.54
N LYS A 83 -0.25 -9.98 7.85
CA LYS A 83 -0.78 -10.20 6.51
C LYS A 83 0.37 -10.14 5.51
N ARG A 84 0.87 -11.31 5.13
CA ARG A 84 1.94 -11.51 4.16
C ARG A 84 1.56 -12.60 3.16
N LEU A 85 2.21 -12.62 2.02
CA LEU A 85 2.10 -13.69 1.04
C LEU A 85 2.90 -14.91 1.53
N SER A 86 2.37 -16.10 1.31
CA SER A 86 3.15 -17.33 1.41
C SER A 86 4.19 -17.37 0.28
N GLN A 87 5.18 -18.28 0.38
CA GLN A 87 6.18 -18.42 -0.68
C GLN A 87 5.55 -18.88 -2.01
N ALA A 88 4.54 -19.74 -1.95
CA ALA A 88 3.80 -20.20 -3.12
C ALA A 88 3.02 -19.06 -3.77
N GLN A 89 2.32 -18.24 -2.96
CA GLN A 89 1.61 -17.05 -3.45
C GLN A 89 2.56 -16.04 -4.07
N TRP A 90 3.70 -15.78 -3.43
CA TRP A 90 4.69 -14.85 -3.98
C TRP A 90 5.25 -15.34 -5.32
N ARG A 91 5.60 -16.62 -5.43
CA ARG A 91 6.05 -17.22 -6.69
C ARG A 91 5.00 -17.07 -7.79
N CYS A 92 3.74 -17.36 -7.47
CA CYS A 92 2.63 -17.24 -8.41
C CYS A 92 2.41 -15.78 -8.86
N VAL A 93 2.48 -14.82 -7.94
CA VAL A 93 2.40 -13.37 -8.25
C VAL A 93 3.52 -12.95 -9.18
N LEU A 94 4.76 -13.31 -8.85
CA LEU A 94 5.94 -12.94 -9.64
C LEU A 94 5.90 -13.57 -11.04
N ASP A 95 5.60 -14.87 -11.12
CA ASP A 95 5.51 -15.61 -12.37
C ASP A 95 4.39 -15.06 -13.28
N THR A 96 3.21 -14.79 -12.72
CA THR A 96 2.11 -14.16 -13.46
C THR A 96 2.54 -12.79 -14.00
N THR A 97 3.21 -11.98 -13.17
CA THR A 97 3.66 -10.64 -13.57
C THR A 97 4.73 -10.71 -14.65
N SER A 98 5.70 -11.61 -14.52
CA SER A 98 6.77 -11.80 -15.51
C SER A 98 6.21 -12.23 -16.85
N ARG A 99 5.32 -13.25 -16.87
CA ARG A 99 4.69 -13.72 -18.12
C ARG A 99 3.84 -12.62 -18.79
N THR A 100 3.14 -11.81 -18.01
CA THR A 100 2.37 -10.68 -18.58
C THR A 100 3.29 -9.62 -19.17
N ALA A 101 4.46 -9.38 -18.58
CA ALA A 101 5.44 -8.46 -19.13
C ALA A 101 6.15 -9.01 -20.38
N ASP A 102 6.40 -10.33 -20.43
CA ASP A 102 6.95 -10.99 -21.61
C ASP A 102 6.01 -10.94 -22.82
N GLN A 103 4.68 -11.01 -22.55
CA GLN A 103 3.66 -10.93 -23.61
C GLN A 103 3.40 -9.50 -24.07
N ASP A 104 3.47 -8.52 -23.18
CA ASP A 104 3.24 -7.11 -23.46
C ASP A 104 4.20 -6.23 -22.66
N PRO A 105 5.20 -5.63 -23.33
CA PRO A 105 6.21 -4.80 -22.68
C PRO A 105 5.66 -3.63 -21.86
N ARG A 106 4.42 -3.18 -22.11
CA ARG A 106 3.77 -2.15 -21.27
C ARG A 106 3.59 -2.59 -19.82
N ASN A 107 3.61 -3.90 -19.55
CA ASN A 107 3.53 -4.49 -18.21
C ASN A 107 4.89 -4.54 -17.49
N GLU A 108 6.00 -4.17 -18.13
CA GLU A 108 7.31 -4.02 -17.48
C GLU A 108 7.23 -3.10 -16.26
N ARG A 109 6.42 -2.07 -16.34
CA ARG A 109 6.12 -1.18 -15.21
C ARG A 109 5.52 -1.91 -14.03
N THR A 110 4.60 -2.82 -14.28
CA THR A 110 3.93 -3.61 -13.23
C THR A 110 4.94 -4.53 -12.56
N LEU A 111 5.75 -5.23 -13.33
CA LEU A 111 6.81 -6.11 -12.85
C LEU A 111 7.81 -5.32 -11.98
N PHE A 112 8.27 -4.18 -12.45
CA PHE A 112 9.17 -3.30 -11.70
C PHE A 112 8.55 -2.82 -10.38
N ILE A 113 7.29 -2.33 -10.38
CA ILE A 113 6.59 -1.90 -9.17
C ILE A 113 6.52 -3.02 -8.14
N ILE A 114 6.11 -4.23 -8.55
CA ILE A 114 5.97 -5.40 -7.67
C ILE A 114 7.33 -5.77 -7.08
N ALA A 115 8.37 -5.83 -7.91
CA ALA A 115 9.72 -6.15 -7.48
C ALA A 115 10.27 -5.11 -6.48
N MET A 116 10.13 -3.81 -6.77
CA MET A 116 10.57 -2.72 -5.90
C MET A 116 9.86 -2.73 -4.53
N LEU A 117 8.53 -2.85 -4.53
CA LEU A 117 7.75 -2.84 -3.28
C LEU A 117 8.10 -4.00 -2.35
N LYS A 118 8.36 -5.19 -2.93
CA LYS A 118 8.73 -6.37 -2.16
C LYS A 118 10.18 -6.34 -1.71
N SER A 119 11.12 -6.04 -2.61
CA SER A 119 12.56 -6.20 -2.35
C SER A 119 13.15 -5.07 -1.52
N LEU A 120 12.61 -3.85 -1.63
CA LEU A 120 13.05 -2.70 -0.84
C LEU A 120 12.12 -2.37 0.33
N TYR A 121 11.12 -3.20 0.57
CA TYR A 121 10.11 -3.01 1.65
C TYR A 121 9.49 -1.61 1.64
N LEU A 122 9.25 -1.05 0.45
CA LEU A 122 8.75 0.31 0.30
C LEU A 122 7.29 0.44 0.71
N ARG A 123 6.96 1.61 1.27
CA ARG A 123 5.55 2.05 1.29
C ARG A 123 5.18 2.54 -0.11
N VAL A 124 3.94 2.34 -0.50
CA VAL A 124 3.46 2.86 -1.81
C VAL A 124 3.74 4.35 -1.99
N SER A 125 3.59 5.13 -0.91
CA SER A 125 3.88 6.57 -0.93
C SER A 125 5.35 6.90 -1.13
N GLU A 126 6.25 5.98 -0.91
CA GLU A 126 7.70 6.16 -1.13
C GLU A 126 8.08 5.95 -2.61
N LEU A 127 7.28 5.17 -3.34
CA LEU A 127 7.44 4.91 -4.78
C LEU A 127 6.54 5.80 -5.65
N SER A 128 5.62 6.58 -5.06
CA SER A 128 4.66 7.41 -5.78
C SER A 128 5.05 8.88 -5.79
N GLU A 129 4.62 9.58 -6.84
CA GLU A 129 4.64 11.04 -6.85
C GLU A 129 3.65 11.60 -5.81
N ARG A 130 4.06 12.68 -5.15
CA ARG A 130 3.30 13.47 -4.18
C ARG A 130 3.86 14.91 -4.13
N PRO A 131 3.18 15.90 -3.53
CA PRO A 131 3.52 17.32 -3.67
C PRO A 131 5.00 17.67 -3.47
N ASN A 132 5.70 17.03 -2.56
CA ASN A 132 7.10 17.35 -2.24
C ASN A 132 8.06 16.18 -2.54
N TRP A 133 7.63 15.22 -3.35
CA TRP A 133 8.43 14.05 -3.64
C TRP A 133 8.04 13.40 -4.97
N MET A 134 9.00 13.22 -5.83
CA MET A 134 8.90 12.38 -7.01
C MET A 134 10.13 11.46 -7.04
N PRO A 135 9.95 10.13 -6.93
CA PRO A 135 11.06 9.20 -7.16
C PRO A 135 11.54 9.34 -8.61
N ILE A 136 12.86 9.49 -8.78
CA ILE A 136 13.53 9.63 -10.08
C ILE A 136 14.64 8.59 -10.19
N TRP A 137 15.15 8.37 -11.40
CA TRP A 137 16.24 7.42 -11.65
C TRP A 137 17.53 7.79 -10.93
N ASN A 138 17.82 9.07 -10.77
CA ASN A 138 19.00 9.56 -10.04
C ASN A 138 18.96 9.29 -8.54
N HIS A 139 17.88 8.73 -8.00
CA HIS A 139 17.83 8.26 -6.62
C HIS A 139 18.51 6.89 -6.43
N PHE A 140 18.88 6.19 -7.51
CA PHE A 140 19.78 5.05 -7.43
C PHE A 140 21.21 5.54 -7.45
N TRP A 141 22.03 5.01 -6.55
CA TRP A 141 23.45 5.33 -6.47
C TRP A 141 24.23 4.14 -5.90
N SER A 142 25.55 4.13 -6.12
CA SER A 142 26.43 3.08 -5.59
C SER A 142 27.49 3.71 -4.68
N ASP A 143 27.80 3.04 -3.58
CA ASP A 143 28.87 3.46 -2.68
C ASP A 143 30.26 3.02 -3.22
N HIS A 144 31.30 3.36 -2.47
CA HIS A 144 32.70 3.02 -2.83
C HIS A 144 32.99 1.52 -2.81
N ASP A 145 32.20 0.75 -2.06
CA ASP A 145 32.30 -0.71 -1.94
C ASP A 145 31.48 -1.42 -3.03
N GLY A 146 30.83 -0.68 -3.93
CA GLY A 146 30.00 -1.22 -5.01
C GLY A 146 28.62 -1.65 -4.58
N ASN A 147 28.18 -1.33 -3.35
CA ASN A 147 26.82 -1.60 -2.93
C ASN A 147 25.86 -0.60 -3.56
N ASN A 148 24.70 -1.10 -3.99
CA ASN A 148 23.67 -0.29 -4.61
C ASN A 148 22.64 0.19 -3.58
N TRP A 149 22.26 1.44 -3.68
CA TRP A 149 21.35 2.12 -2.78
C TRP A 149 20.22 2.83 -3.54
N PHE A 150 19.10 2.96 -2.89
CA PHE A 150 17.96 3.74 -3.38
C PHE A 150 17.51 4.75 -2.33
N LYS A 151 17.56 6.04 -2.69
CA LYS A 151 17.13 7.14 -1.82
C LYS A 151 15.61 7.22 -1.72
N VAL A 152 15.10 7.27 -0.51
CA VAL A 152 13.67 7.23 -0.20
C VAL A 152 13.29 8.37 0.73
N PHE A 153 12.20 9.05 0.42
CA PHE A 153 11.59 10.05 1.30
C PHE A 153 10.41 9.43 2.06
N GLY A 154 10.62 9.17 3.34
CA GLY A 154 9.72 8.42 4.20
C GLY A 154 8.69 9.27 4.97
N LYS A 155 8.04 8.63 5.94
CA LYS A 155 7.10 9.28 6.87
C LYS A 155 7.85 10.29 7.77
N GLY A 156 7.25 11.46 7.99
CA GLY A 156 7.83 12.52 8.82
C GLY A 156 8.97 13.29 8.12
N ASN A 157 8.93 13.36 6.79
CA ASN A 157 9.90 14.09 5.96
C ASN A 157 11.36 13.61 6.12
N LYS A 158 11.54 12.35 6.48
CA LYS A 158 12.88 11.76 6.67
C LYS A 158 13.35 11.11 5.37
N ILE A 159 14.54 11.51 4.92
CA ILE A 159 15.25 10.84 3.83
C ILE A 159 16.04 9.68 4.42
N ARG A 160 16.05 8.54 3.73
CA ARG A 160 16.90 7.39 4.03
C ARG A 160 17.33 6.72 2.75
N ASP A 161 18.46 6.06 2.80
CA ASP A 161 18.91 5.16 1.74
C ASP A 161 18.51 3.72 2.12
N VAL A 162 18.07 2.97 1.13
CA VAL A 162 17.68 1.57 1.24
C VAL A 162 18.60 0.76 0.35
N SER A 163 19.22 -0.29 0.89
CA SER A 163 20.07 -1.19 0.12
C SER A 163 19.27 -1.89 -0.97
N VAL A 164 19.84 -1.90 -2.18
CA VAL A 164 19.27 -2.56 -3.37
C VAL A 164 19.91 -3.94 -3.49
N PRO A 165 19.18 -5.03 -3.22
CA PRO A 165 19.73 -6.37 -3.33
C PRO A 165 20.02 -6.72 -4.79
N ASN A 166 21.07 -7.50 -5.04
CA ASN A 166 21.49 -7.92 -6.40
C ASN A 166 20.34 -8.61 -7.15
N ALA A 167 19.48 -9.34 -6.46
CA ALA A 167 18.30 -10.00 -7.06
C ALA A 167 17.27 -9.02 -7.65
N LEU A 168 17.32 -7.74 -7.29
CA LEU A 168 16.43 -6.71 -7.84
C LEU A 168 17.01 -6.06 -9.11
N ILE A 169 18.34 -6.08 -9.29
CA ILE A 169 19.02 -5.41 -10.40
C ILE A 169 18.46 -5.80 -11.78
N PRO A 170 18.24 -7.10 -12.09
CA PRO A 170 17.68 -7.48 -13.39
C PRO A 170 16.31 -6.83 -13.70
N TYR A 171 15.46 -6.63 -12.69
CA TYR A 171 14.16 -5.97 -12.86
C TYR A 171 14.30 -4.46 -13.07
N ILE A 172 15.29 -3.84 -12.44
CA ILE A 172 15.63 -2.42 -12.64
C ILE A 172 16.12 -2.21 -14.07
N GLU A 173 17.08 -3.01 -14.53
CA GLU A 173 17.67 -2.93 -15.87
C GLU A 173 16.64 -3.19 -16.94
N ARG A 174 15.81 -4.24 -16.79
CA ARG A 174 14.76 -4.59 -17.71
C ARG A 174 13.77 -3.43 -17.89
N TYR A 175 13.29 -2.83 -16.82
CA TYR A 175 12.39 -1.69 -16.90
C TYR A 175 13.09 -0.42 -17.43
N LYS A 176 14.36 -0.20 -17.09
CA LYS A 176 15.15 0.91 -17.59
C LYS A 176 15.32 0.83 -19.11
N ASN A 177 15.65 -0.33 -19.65
CA ASN A 177 15.77 -0.58 -21.08
C ASN A 177 14.44 -0.31 -21.79
N TYR A 178 13.33 -0.87 -21.29
CA TYR A 178 12.00 -0.58 -21.82
C TYR A 178 11.71 0.93 -21.85
N ARG A 179 12.10 1.67 -20.82
CA ARG A 179 11.90 3.12 -20.76
C ARG A 179 12.76 3.86 -21.77
N GLN A 180 14.01 3.48 -21.94
CA GLN A 180 14.94 4.09 -22.93
C GLN A 180 14.47 3.87 -24.37
N GLU A 181 13.92 2.71 -24.67
CA GLU A 181 13.39 2.39 -26.00
C GLU A 181 12.07 3.12 -26.34
N ASN A 182 11.24 3.37 -25.33
CA ASN A 182 9.88 3.87 -25.53
C ASN A 182 9.65 5.33 -25.07
N ASP A 183 10.68 6.00 -24.56
CA ASP A 183 10.60 7.38 -24.07
C ASP A 183 11.83 8.18 -24.44
N HIS A 184 11.77 8.89 -25.55
CA HIS A 184 12.87 9.73 -26.05
C HIS A 184 13.29 10.85 -25.09
N SER A 185 12.44 11.22 -24.12
CA SER A 185 12.75 12.21 -23.08
C SER A 185 13.37 11.59 -21.83
N PHE A 186 13.60 10.28 -21.82
CA PHE A 186 14.11 9.55 -20.67
C PHE A 186 15.53 10.01 -20.31
N ASN A 187 15.72 10.38 -19.04
CA ASN A 187 17.00 10.76 -18.46
C ASN A 187 17.03 10.45 -16.95
N ALA A 188 18.15 10.72 -16.30
CA ALA A 188 18.34 10.46 -14.87
C ALA A 188 17.33 11.17 -13.95
N ASN A 189 16.77 12.30 -14.36
CA ASN A 189 15.78 13.06 -13.62
C ASN A 189 14.32 12.69 -13.98
N SER A 190 14.14 11.77 -14.92
CA SER A 190 12.80 11.28 -15.26
C SER A 190 12.15 10.55 -14.08
N ALA A 191 10.83 10.67 -13.97
CA ALA A 191 10.06 9.95 -12.96
C ALA A 191 10.36 8.44 -13.02
N LEU A 192 10.64 7.84 -11.87
CA LEU A 192 10.98 6.42 -11.79
C LEU A 192 9.84 5.54 -12.31
N VAL A 193 8.62 5.84 -11.90
CA VAL A 193 7.40 5.17 -12.37
C VAL A 193 6.48 6.21 -12.98
N THR A 194 6.38 6.23 -14.32
CA THR A 194 5.56 7.21 -15.05
C THR A 194 4.08 6.87 -15.04
N LYS A 195 3.26 7.91 -15.15
CA LYS A 195 1.81 7.78 -15.40
C LYS A 195 1.54 6.98 -16.68
N ILE A 196 0.39 6.33 -16.76
CA ILE A 196 -0.05 5.63 -17.98
C ILE A 196 -0.38 6.67 -19.07
N ARG A 197 -0.93 7.82 -18.67
CA ARG A 197 -1.25 8.95 -19.55
C ARG A 197 -0.79 10.24 -18.89
N GLY A 198 -0.18 11.14 -19.66
CA GLY A 198 0.34 12.41 -19.17
C GLY A 198 1.77 12.34 -18.63
N VAL A 199 2.26 13.47 -18.15
CA VAL A 199 3.64 13.66 -17.67
C VAL A 199 3.72 13.47 -16.16
N GLY A 200 4.89 13.06 -15.66
CA GLY A 200 5.21 12.92 -14.23
C GLY A 200 5.09 11.51 -13.70
N GLY A 201 5.23 11.39 -12.38
CA GLY A 201 5.23 10.11 -11.68
C GLY A 201 3.83 9.60 -11.37
N MET A 202 3.74 8.33 -11.09
CA MET A 202 2.49 7.66 -10.75
C MET A 202 2.05 7.98 -9.32
N SER A 203 0.75 8.25 -9.13
CA SER A 203 0.18 8.45 -7.79
C SER A 203 0.06 7.15 -6.99
N SER A 204 0.02 7.24 -5.66
CA SER A 204 -0.21 6.09 -4.78
C SER A 204 -1.49 5.32 -5.12
N ARG A 205 -2.54 5.99 -5.61
CA ARG A 205 -3.81 5.36 -6.01
C ARG A 205 -3.62 4.51 -7.26
N GLN A 206 -2.89 5.01 -8.25
CA GLN A 206 -2.60 4.28 -9.50
C GLN A 206 -1.74 3.03 -9.20
N ILE A 207 -0.68 3.18 -8.40
CA ILE A 207 0.17 2.04 -8.00
C ILE A 207 -0.65 0.97 -7.28
N ARG A 208 -1.51 1.36 -6.31
CA ARG A 208 -2.37 0.38 -5.62
C ARG A 208 -3.31 -0.34 -6.58
N ARG A 209 -3.84 0.35 -7.58
CA ARG A 209 -4.71 -0.26 -8.57
C ARG A 209 -3.95 -1.30 -9.39
N ILE A 210 -2.77 -0.96 -9.92
CA ILE A 210 -1.92 -1.88 -10.68
C ILE A 210 -1.58 -3.12 -9.87
N VAL A 211 -1.17 -2.95 -8.61
CA VAL A 211 -0.84 -4.08 -7.73
C VAL A 211 -2.07 -4.93 -7.46
N GLN A 212 -3.26 -4.33 -7.27
CA GLN A 212 -4.50 -5.07 -7.06
C GLN A 212 -4.92 -5.85 -8.31
N ASP A 213 -4.81 -5.24 -9.49
CA ASP A 213 -5.12 -5.90 -10.77
C ASP A 213 -4.18 -7.10 -10.97
N ASN A 214 -2.90 -6.96 -10.60
CA ASN A 214 -1.94 -8.07 -10.64
C ASN A 214 -2.27 -9.19 -9.63
N PHE A 215 -2.67 -8.86 -8.39
CA PHE A 215 -3.13 -9.88 -7.44
C PHE A 215 -4.37 -10.61 -7.93
N ASN A 216 -5.29 -9.91 -8.60
CA ASN A 216 -6.47 -10.52 -9.20
C ASN A 216 -6.09 -11.50 -10.33
N ALA A 217 -5.12 -11.15 -11.16
CA ALA A 217 -4.59 -12.03 -12.21
C ALA A 217 -3.90 -13.27 -11.60
N ALA A 218 -3.05 -13.07 -10.58
CA ALA A 218 -2.40 -14.17 -9.86
C ALA A 218 -3.42 -15.07 -9.13
N TYR A 219 -4.50 -14.49 -8.58
CA TYR A 219 -5.61 -15.26 -8.01
C TYR A 219 -6.23 -16.21 -9.03
N VAL A 220 -6.56 -15.69 -10.22
CA VAL A 220 -7.13 -16.52 -11.29
C VAL A 220 -6.15 -17.63 -11.68
N HIS A 221 -4.89 -17.29 -11.89
CA HIS A 221 -3.86 -18.26 -12.27
C HIS A 221 -3.66 -19.34 -11.18
N MET A 222 -3.59 -18.95 -9.91
CA MET A 222 -3.42 -19.89 -8.79
C MET A 222 -4.61 -20.86 -8.68
N ARG A 223 -5.82 -20.39 -8.96
CA ARG A 223 -7.02 -21.25 -9.03
C ARG A 223 -6.96 -22.27 -10.15
N THR A 224 -6.48 -21.88 -11.35
CA THR A 224 -6.32 -22.81 -12.47
C THR A 224 -5.30 -23.90 -12.17
N LEU A 225 -4.30 -23.60 -11.32
CA LEU A 225 -3.32 -24.58 -10.83
C LEU A 225 -3.85 -25.47 -9.70
N GLY A 226 -5.11 -25.28 -9.26
CA GLY A 226 -5.73 -26.09 -8.21
C GLY A 226 -5.53 -25.61 -6.77
N PHE A 227 -4.75 -24.56 -6.52
CA PHE A 227 -4.47 -24.01 -5.18
C PHE A 227 -5.57 -23.05 -4.70
N ARG A 228 -6.77 -23.58 -4.45
CA ARG A 228 -7.97 -22.76 -4.18
C ARG A 228 -7.88 -21.97 -2.87
N GLU A 229 -7.42 -22.58 -1.78
CA GLU A 229 -7.33 -21.92 -0.46
C GLU A 229 -6.29 -20.79 -0.47
N ASP A 230 -5.10 -21.05 -0.99
CA ASP A 230 -4.05 -20.05 -1.14
C ASP A 230 -4.50 -18.90 -2.03
N ALA A 231 -5.23 -19.18 -3.13
CA ALA A 231 -5.77 -18.18 -4.02
C ALA A 231 -6.77 -17.25 -3.30
N GLU A 232 -7.69 -17.78 -2.49
CA GLU A 232 -8.70 -16.94 -1.81
C GLU A 232 -8.08 -15.85 -0.93
N SER A 233 -6.93 -16.11 -0.31
CA SER A 233 -6.24 -15.10 0.48
C SER A 233 -5.70 -13.93 -0.35
N LEU A 234 -5.36 -14.14 -1.64
CA LEU A 234 -4.91 -13.09 -2.56
C LEU A 234 -5.98 -12.01 -2.81
N LYS A 235 -7.28 -12.33 -2.70
CA LYS A 235 -8.35 -11.34 -2.82
C LYS A 235 -8.26 -10.23 -1.77
N SER A 236 -7.76 -10.56 -0.58
CA SER A 236 -7.58 -9.61 0.51
C SER A 236 -6.19 -8.97 0.53
N ALA A 237 -5.29 -9.43 -0.34
CA ALA A 237 -3.93 -8.94 -0.41
C ALA A 237 -3.89 -7.45 -0.83
N SER A 238 -2.91 -6.75 -0.33
CA SER A 238 -2.68 -5.34 -0.62
C SER A 238 -1.19 -5.06 -0.75
N THR A 239 -0.85 -3.86 -1.19
CA THR A 239 0.55 -3.42 -1.29
C THR A 239 1.34 -3.58 0.01
N HIS A 240 0.68 -3.51 1.18
CA HIS A 240 1.33 -3.77 2.47
C HIS A 240 1.79 -5.22 2.63
N TRP A 241 1.09 -6.17 2.00
CA TRP A 241 1.49 -7.56 2.06
C TRP A 241 2.84 -7.79 1.37
N LEU A 242 3.11 -7.11 0.25
CA LEU A 242 4.42 -7.18 -0.43
C LEU A 242 5.54 -6.74 0.51
N ARG A 243 5.37 -5.61 1.19
CA ARG A 243 6.32 -5.11 2.17
C ARG A 243 6.55 -6.10 3.32
N HIS A 244 5.47 -6.64 3.89
CA HIS A 244 5.57 -7.61 4.99
C HIS A 244 6.18 -8.93 4.52
N THR A 245 5.88 -9.37 3.29
CA THR A 245 6.48 -10.56 2.69
C THR A 245 7.99 -10.42 2.56
N GLY A 246 8.47 -9.30 2.00
CA GLY A 246 9.90 -9.05 1.86
C GLY A 246 10.60 -9.01 3.21
N ALA A 247 10.12 -8.17 4.13
CA ALA A 247 10.72 -8.03 5.46
C ALA A 247 10.74 -9.35 6.26
N SER A 248 9.67 -10.17 6.18
CA SER A 248 9.63 -11.46 6.89
C SER A 248 10.56 -12.49 6.29
N GLN A 249 10.73 -12.51 4.95
CA GLN A 249 11.66 -13.41 4.30
C GLN A 249 13.12 -13.07 4.63
N ASP A 250 13.44 -11.78 4.68
CA ASP A 250 14.79 -11.33 4.98
C ASP A 250 15.20 -11.69 6.42
N ILE A 251 14.29 -11.51 7.40
CA ILE A 251 14.52 -11.90 8.78
C ILE A 251 14.71 -13.42 8.92
N SER A 252 14.02 -14.22 8.11
CA SER A 252 14.14 -15.70 8.17
C SER A 252 15.44 -16.24 7.56
N ILE A 253 16.17 -15.44 6.78
CA ILE A 253 17.42 -15.82 6.12
C ILE A 253 18.64 -15.34 6.93
N ARG A 254 18.48 -14.28 7.71
CA ARG A 254 19.55 -13.78 8.59
C ARG A 254 19.60 -14.63 9.86
N PRO A 255 20.75 -15.25 10.18
CA PRO A 255 20.94 -16.00 11.40
C PRO A 255 20.79 -15.13 12.64
#